data_a6cafb0c24d1ab3722a4341c5f5e36c1
#
_entry.id   a6cafb0c24d1ab3722a4341c5f5e36c1
#
_cell.length_a   1.000
_cell.length_b   1.000
_cell.length_c   1.000
_cell.angle_alpha   90.00
_cell.angle_beta   90.00
_cell.angle_gamma   90.00
#
_symmetry.space_group_name_H-M   'P 1'
#
loop_
_entity.id
_entity.type
_entity.pdbx_description
1 polymer ?
#
loop_
_entity_poly.entity_id
_entity_poly.type
_entity_poly.pdbx_seq_one_letter_code
_entity_poly.pdbx_strand_id
1 'polypeptide(L)'
;TREVMVLEFSSTVVALILAGKVGSNIASEIGTMRITEQIDALEIMGVNSASYLILPKIVATVIFFPLLTLFSIFVGIVGGYAIASLTGMMLPGDYIEGLFYCFEPFSITYALVKGAVFAFIITSISAYCGYYAKGNSLEVGRASTRAVVVSSITIMIFNLILTHIMRV
;
A
#
# COMPACT_ATOMS: atom_id res chain seq x y z
N THR A 1 -22.56 4.46 -0.20
CA THR A 1 -21.43 5.05 0.58
C THR A 1 -20.49 3.96 1.10
N ARG A 2 -21.02 2.91 1.75
CA ARG A 2 -20.23 1.83 2.33
C ARG A 2 -19.42 1.04 1.30
N GLU A 3 -20.01 0.63 0.20
CA GLU A 3 -19.31 -0.11 -0.86
C GLU A 3 -18.12 0.68 -1.41
N VAL A 4 -18.30 1.97 -1.66
CA VAL A 4 -17.22 2.85 -2.12
C VAL A 4 -16.12 2.97 -1.08
N MET A 5 -16.48 3.09 0.22
CA MET A 5 -15.49 3.14 1.30
C MET A 5 -14.71 1.84 1.45
N VAL A 6 -15.38 0.70 1.38
CA VAL A 6 -14.75 -0.61 1.57
C VAL A 6 -13.97 -1.03 0.31
N LEU A 7 -14.58 -0.90 -0.88
CA LEU A 7 -14.01 -1.43 -2.12
C LEU A 7 -12.91 -0.55 -2.70
N GLU A 8 -13.09 0.77 -2.67
CA GLU A 8 -12.20 1.68 -3.39
C GLU A 8 -11.41 2.58 -2.45
N PHE A 9 -12.09 3.28 -1.55
CA PHE A 9 -11.44 4.34 -0.78
C PHE A 9 -10.41 3.79 0.19
N SER A 10 -10.77 2.82 1.02
CA SER A 10 -9.85 2.29 2.04
C SER A 10 -8.63 1.60 1.43
N SER A 11 -8.78 0.77 0.40
CA SER A 11 -7.65 0.07 -0.20
C SER A 11 -6.77 0.99 -1.05
N THR A 12 -7.37 1.85 -1.88
CA THR A 12 -6.62 2.66 -2.85
C THR A 12 -5.96 3.86 -2.20
N VAL A 13 -6.68 4.59 -1.33
CA VAL A 13 -6.12 5.76 -0.64
C VAL A 13 -5.03 5.35 0.34
N VAL A 14 -5.24 4.28 1.10
CA VAL A 14 -4.20 3.75 2.00
C VAL A 14 -2.98 3.31 1.19
N ALA A 15 -3.15 2.64 0.05
CA ALA A 15 -2.04 2.26 -0.80
C ALA A 15 -1.25 3.48 -1.33
N LEU A 16 -1.92 4.55 -1.75
CA LEU A 16 -1.25 5.77 -2.20
C LEU A 16 -0.47 6.48 -1.08
N ILE A 17 -1.03 6.55 0.12
CA ILE A 17 -0.34 7.12 1.29
C ILE A 17 0.88 6.27 1.65
N LEU A 18 0.74 4.94 1.64
CA LEU A 18 1.83 4.02 1.92
C LEU A 18 2.89 4.00 0.82
N ALA A 19 2.53 4.20 -0.44
CA ALA A 19 3.48 4.40 -1.53
C ALA A 19 4.38 5.62 -1.24
N GLY A 20 3.81 6.72 -0.76
CA GLY A 20 4.56 7.90 -0.35
C GLY A 20 5.49 7.65 0.84
N LYS A 21 5.00 7.03 1.90
CA LYS A 21 5.78 6.84 3.13
C LYS A 21 6.68 5.61 3.08
N VAL A 22 6.12 4.45 2.83
CA VAL A 22 6.85 3.17 2.85
C VAL A 22 7.69 3.02 1.59
N GLY A 23 7.14 3.37 0.42
CA GLY A 23 7.85 3.28 -0.84
C GLY A 23 9.08 4.19 -0.89
N SER A 24 8.95 5.44 -0.46
CA SER A 24 10.09 6.37 -0.40
C SER A 24 11.16 5.89 0.60
N ASN A 25 10.73 5.37 1.75
CA ASN A 25 11.66 4.88 2.77
C ASN A 25 12.46 3.66 2.30
N ILE A 26 11.80 2.69 1.67
CA ILE A 26 12.46 1.49 1.11
C ILE A 26 13.46 1.89 0.01
N ALA A 27 13.06 2.78 -0.90
CA ALA A 27 13.93 3.24 -1.97
C ALA A 27 15.14 4.02 -1.44
N SER A 28 14.95 4.86 -0.44
CA SER A 28 16.02 5.62 0.21
C SER A 28 16.99 4.72 0.98
N GLU A 29 16.47 3.76 1.75
CA GLU A 29 17.29 2.83 2.52
C GLU A 29 18.16 1.96 1.62
N ILE A 30 17.55 1.29 0.64
CA ILE A 30 18.28 0.43 -0.32
C ILE A 30 19.24 1.27 -1.16
N GLY A 31 18.83 2.48 -1.60
CA GLY A 31 19.66 3.39 -2.34
C GLY A 31 20.88 3.85 -1.53
N THR A 32 20.73 4.14 -0.25
CA THR A 32 21.83 4.47 0.64
C THR A 32 22.80 3.29 0.80
N MET A 33 22.29 2.08 0.99
CA MET A 33 23.12 0.87 1.04
C MET A 33 23.86 0.62 -0.28
N ARG A 34 23.30 1.03 -1.40
CA ARG A 34 23.94 0.90 -2.71
C ARG A 34 25.11 1.88 -2.87
N ILE A 35 24.91 3.15 -2.57
CA ILE A 35 25.97 4.17 -2.73
C ILE A 35 27.09 4.08 -1.67
N THR A 36 26.83 3.42 -0.54
CA THR A 36 27.83 3.14 0.50
C THR A 36 28.53 1.78 0.31
N GLU A 37 28.33 1.13 -0.85
CA GLU A 37 28.97 -0.14 -1.22
C GLU A 37 28.63 -1.34 -0.30
N GLN A 38 27.61 -1.19 0.56
CA GLN A 38 27.18 -2.27 1.46
C GLN A 38 26.58 -3.46 0.68
N ILE A 39 25.91 -3.20 -0.42
CA ILE A 39 25.35 -4.25 -1.30
C ILE A 39 26.49 -5.00 -1.99
N ASP A 40 27.52 -4.30 -2.46
CA ASP A 40 28.69 -4.90 -3.09
C ASP A 40 29.49 -5.76 -2.09
N ALA A 41 29.58 -5.31 -0.84
CA ALA A 41 30.19 -6.09 0.24
C ALA A 41 29.43 -7.41 0.50
N LEU A 42 28.10 -7.40 0.48
CA LEU A 42 27.29 -8.61 0.61
C LEU A 42 27.54 -9.60 -0.54
N GLU A 43 27.65 -9.09 -1.77
CA GLU A 43 27.91 -9.93 -2.95
C GLU A 43 29.31 -10.56 -2.91
N ILE A 44 30.32 -9.83 -2.45
CA ILE A 44 31.69 -10.36 -2.24
C ILE A 44 31.68 -11.48 -1.21
N MET A 45 30.84 -11.39 -0.17
CA MET A 45 30.68 -12.46 0.83
C MET A 45 29.88 -13.66 0.32
N GLY A 46 29.45 -13.67 -0.96
CA GLY A 46 28.68 -14.75 -1.55
C GLY A 46 27.19 -14.76 -1.18
N VAL A 47 26.69 -13.69 -0.57
CA VAL A 47 25.27 -13.55 -0.22
C VAL A 47 24.53 -12.88 -1.37
N ASN A 48 23.42 -13.47 -1.80
CA ASN A 48 22.54 -12.82 -2.79
C ASN A 48 21.85 -11.61 -2.15
N SER A 49 22.33 -10.41 -2.50
CA SER A 49 21.88 -9.14 -1.93
C SER A 49 20.39 -8.90 -2.12
N ALA A 50 19.85 -9.25 -3.29
CA ALA A 50 18.43 -9.08 -3.60
C ALA A 50 17.53 -9.95 -2.70
N SER A 51 17.88 -11.22 -2.54
CA SER A 51 17.12 -12.14 -1.67
C SER A 51 17.24 -11.78 -0.20
N TYR A 52 18.37 -11.26 0.23
CA TYR A 52 18.61 -10.92 1.63
C TYR A 52 17.95 -9.60 2.05
N LEU A 53 17.94 -8.59 1.16
CA LEU A 53 17.44 -7.24 1.48
C LEU A 53 16.00 -7.01 1.02
N ILE A 54 15.64 -7.48 -0.16
CA ILE A 54 14.36 -7.12 -0.79
C ILE A 54 13.24 -8.10 -0.39
N LEU A 55 13.53 -9.39 -0.39
CA LEU A 55 12.52 -10.42 -0.12
C LEU A 55 11.85 -10.26 1.26
N PRO A 56 12.56 -10.05 2.38
CA PRO A 56 11.92 -9.85 3.68
C PRO A 56 11.06 -8.59 3.72
N LYS A 57 11.43 -7.53 2.99
CA LYS A 57 10.62 -6.31 2.88
C LYS A 57 9.31 -6.56 2.12
N ILE A 58 9.36 -7.32 1.03
CA ILE A 58 8.17 -7.72 0.28
C ILE A 58 7.23 -8.56 1.16
N VAL A 59 7.74 -9.57 1.84
CA VAL A 59 6.94 -10.43 2.71
C VAL A 59 6.29 -9.63 3.83
N ALA A 60 7.06 -8.77 4.49
CA ALA A 60 6.55 -7.93 5.57
C ALA A 60 5.42 -7.00 5.07
N THR A 61 5.61 -6.30 3.97
CA THR A 61 4.60 -5.37 3.45
C THR A 61 3.34 -6.09 2.95
N VAL A 62 3.48 -7.23 2.29
CA VAL A 62 2.33 -8.03 1.81
C VAL A 62 1.47 -8.54 2.97
N ILE A 63 2.07 -8.78 4.13
CA ILE A 63 1.32 -9.18 5.35
C ILE A 63 0.71 -7.96 6.04
N PHE A 64 1.46 -6.87 6.21
CA PHE A 64 1.01 -5.71 6.99
C PHE A 64 0.01 -4.81 6.25
N PHE A 65 0.08 -4.67 4.94
CA PHE A 65 -0.83 -3.79 4.19
C PHE A 65 -2.30 -4.22 4.25
N PRO A 66 -2.64 -5.50 4.08
CA PRO A 66 -4.00 -5.96 4.30
C PRO A 66 -4.54 -5.65 5.70
N LEU A 67 -3.70 -5.78 6.74
CA LEU A 67 -4.08 -5.42 8.11
C LEU A 67 -4.37 -3.92 8.24
N LEU A 68 -3.56 -3.07 7.64
CA LEU A 68 -3.79 -1.62 7.60
C LEU A 68 -5.05 -1.26 6.82
N THR A 69 -5.36 -2.00 5.76
CA THR A 69 -6.60 -1.83 4.99
C THR A 69 -7.83 -2.16 5.85
N LEU A 70 -7.79 -3.26 6.61
CA LEU A 70 -8.85 -3.61 7.57
C LEU A 70 -9.03 -2.52 8.63
N PHE A 71 -7.94 -2.04 9.19
CA PHE A 71 -7.97 -0.96 10.17
C PHE A 71 -8.58 0.33 9.58
N SER A 72 -8.23 0.66 8.34
CA SER A 72 -8.79 1.81 7.62
C SER A 72 -10.29 1.67 7.39
N ILE A 73 -10.76 0.48 7.01
CA ILE A 73 -12.20 0.17 6.87
C ILE A 73 -12.92 0.39 8.20
N PHE A 74 -12.37 -0.16 9.27
CA PHE A 74 -12.94 -0.02 10.60
C PHE A 74 -13.06 1.44 11.04
N VAL A 75 -11.97 2.21 10.92
CA VAL A 75 -11.95 3.65 11.26
C VAL A 75 -12.93 4.44 10.37
N GLY A 76 -13.02 4.12 9.09
CA GLY A 76 -13.95 4.74 8.16
C GLY A 76 -15.42 4.52 8.54
N ILE A 77 -15.78 3.31 8.95
CA ILE A 77 -17.13 2.96 9.40
C ILE A 77 -17.46 3.68 10.72
N VAL A 78 -16.56 3.63 11.69
CA VAL A 78 -16.75 4.30 12.99
C VAL A 78 -16.82 5.82 12.82
N GLY A 79 -15.96 6.40 11.97
CA GLY A 79 -15.99 7.81 11.64
C GLY A 79 -17.28 8.25 10.98
N GLY A 80 -17.79 7.46 10.05
CA GLY A 80 -19.10 7.68 9.42
C GLY A 80 -20.25 7.65 10.41
N TYR A 81 -20.24 6.70 11.34
CA TYR A 81 -21.21 6.63 12.43
C TYR A 81 -21.15 7.87 13.34
N ALA A 82 -19.97 8.28 13.75
CA ALA A 82 -19.77 9.45 14.59
C ALA A 82 -20.30 10.73 13.93
N ILE A 83 -20.01 10.93 12.63
CA ILE A 83 -20.51 12.09 11.89
C ILE A 83 -22.04 12.03 11.75
N ALA A 84 -22.60 10.88 11.40
CA ALA A 84 -24.06 10.72 11.27
C ALA A 84 -24.82 11.04 12.59
N SER A 85 -24.26 10.61 13.72
CA SER A 85 -24.83 10.86 15.05
C SER A 85 -24.69 12.31 15.50
N LEU A 86 -23.54 12.96 15.21
CA LEU A 86 -23.28 14.34 15.60
C LEU A 86 -24.05 15.38 14.76
N THR A 87 -24.23 15.11 13.47
CA THR A 87 -24.94 16.01 12.54
C THR A 87 -26.46 15.85 12.56
N GLY A 88 -26.97 14.77 13.19
CA GLY A 88 -28.41 14.47 13.19
C GLY A 88 -29.02 14.19 11.81
N MET A 89 -28.15 13.94 10.79
CA MET A 89 -28.62 13.67 9.41
C MET A 89 -29.30 12.32 9.26
N MET A 90 -28.99 11.36 10.12
CA MET A 90 -29.59 10.03 10.16
C MET A 90 -29.75 9.55 11.59
N LEU A 91 -30.81 8.79 11.85
CA LEU A 91 -30.94 8.08 13.13
C LEU A 91 -29.83 7.03 13.24
N PRO A 92 -29.16 6.92 14.40
CA PRO A 92 -28.08 5.94 14.59
C PRO A 92 -28.48 4.51 14.27
N GLY A 93 -29.75 4.16 14.48
CA GLY A 93 -30.35 2.87 14.12
C GLY A 93 -30.32 2.58 12.62
N ASP A 94 -30.73 3.57 11.82
CA ASP A 94 -30.81 3.44 10.35
C ASP A 94 -29.42 3.28 9.72
N TYR A 95 -28.38 3.88 10.31
CA TYR A 95 -27.01 3.70 9.87
C TYR A 95 -26.52 2.26 10.11
N ILE A 96 -26.81 1.73 11.28
CA ILE A 96 -26.42 0.36 11.66
C ILE A 96 -27.20 -0.66 10.81
N GLU A 97 -28.50 -0.46 10.62
CA GLU A 97 -29.34 -1.32 9.77
C GLU A 97 -28.84 -1.31 8.31
N GLY A 98 -28.49 -0.13 7.78
CA GLY A 98 -27.89 0.02 6.44
C GLY A 98 -26.51 -0.63 6.31
N LEU A 99 -25.74 -0.74 7.39
CA LEU A 99 -24.46 -1.49 7.41
C LEU A 99 -24.69 -3.00 7.29
N PHE A 100 -25.68 -3.55 7.99
CA PHE A 100 -25.96 -4.98 8.00
C PHE A 100 -26.74 -5.44 6.77
N TYR A 101 -27.61 -4.59 6.19
CA TYR A 101 -28.48 -4.97 5.08
C TYR A 101 -27.76 -5.43 3.83
N CYS A 102 -26.54 -4.94 3.59
CA CYS A 102 -25.73 -5.26 2.42
C CYS A 102 -24.36 -5.85 2.79
N PHE A 103 -24.21 -6.57 3.87
CA PHE A 103 -22.92 -7.11 4.26
C PHE A 103 -22.53 -8.28 3.32
N GLU A 104 -21.67 -8.01 2.34
CA GLU A 104 -21.07 -9.04 1.51
C GLU A 104 -19.65 -9.37 2.02
N PRO A 105 -19.42 -10.58 2.53
CA PRO A 105 -18.09 -11.00 2.97
C PRO A 105 -17.06 -10.97 1.84
N PHE A 106 -17.48 -11.11 0.60
CA PHE A 106 -16.64 -10.98 -0.59
C PHE A 106 -15.96 -9.62 -0.70
N SER A 107 -16.64 -8.53 -0.29
CA SER A 107 -16.08 -7.17 -0.34
C SER A 107 -14.83 -7.01 0.54
N ILE A 108 -14.80 -7.66 1.70
CA ILE A 108 -13.64 -7.63 2.60
C ILE A 108 -12.48 -8.43 1.99
N THR A 109 -12.77 -9.61 1.46
CA THR A 109 -11.76 -10.45 0.79
C THR A 109 -11.16 -9.71 -0.41
N TYR A 110 -12.00 -9.04 -1.20
CA TYR A 110 -11.59 -8.20 -2.30
C TYR A 110 -10.63 -7.08 -1.86
N ALA A 111 -10.97 -6.35 -0.79
CA ALA A 111 -10.13 -5.28 -0.26
C ALA A 111 -8.77 -5.80 0.25
N LEU A 112 -8.75 -6.98 0.88
CA LEU A 112 -7.53 -7.62 1.37
C LEU A 112 -6.60 -8.06 0.23
N VAL A 113 -7.14 -8.72 -0.79
CA VAL A 113 -6.38 -9.14 -1.97
C VAL A 113 -5.80 -7.92 -2.69
N LYS A 114 -6.62 -6.88 -2.87
CA LYS A 114 -6.20 -5.62 -3.48
C LYS A 114 -5.08 -4.95 -2.69
N GLY A 115 -5.20 -4.91 -1.36
CA GLY A 115 -4.15 -4.41 -0.46
C GLY A 115 -2.83 -5.17 -0.58
N ALA A 116 -2.88 -6.51 -0.63
CA ALA A 116 -1.70 -7.35 -0.81
C ALA A 116 -1.01 -7.14 -2.17
N VAL A 117 -1.79 -7.03 -3.24
CA VAL A 117 -1.25 -6.75 -4.59
C VAL A 117 -0.59 -5.37 -4.63
N PHE A 118 -1.21 -4.36 -4.06
CA PHE A 118 -0.64 -3.01 -4.00
C PHE A 118 0.64 -2.96 -3.15
N ALA A 119 0.68 -3.69 -2.03
CA ALA A 119 1.89 -3.85 -1.23
C ALA A 119 3.05 -4.41 -2.03
N PHE A 120 2.80 -5.49 -2.79
CA PHE A 120 3.80 -6.09 -3.65
C PHE A 120 4.31 -5.12 -4.72
N ILE A 121 3.42 -4.38 -5.38
CA ILE A 121 3.76 -3.39 -6.41
C ILE A 121 4.65 -2.29 -5.82
N ILE A 122 4.22 -1.69 -4.69
CA ILE A 122 4.95 -0.60 -4.03
C ILE A 122 6.35 -1.06 -3.66
N THR A 123 6.46 -2.19 -2.98
CA THR A 123 7.74 -2.69 -2.48
C THR A 123 8.69 -3.08 -3.60
N SER A 124 8.19 -3.74 -4.64
CA SER A 124 9.01 -4.14 -5.79
C SER A 124 9.55 -2.94 -6.56
N ILE A 125 8.71 -1.95 -6.85
CA ILE A 125 9.13 -0.74 -7.58
C ILE A 125 10.11 0.08 -6.73
N SER A 126 9.83 0.25 -5.44
CA SER A 126 10.68 1.01 -4.54
C SER A 126 12.04 0.36 -4.35
N ALA A 127 12.06 -0.95 -4.17
CA ALA A 127 13.29 -1.73 -4.09
C ALA A 127 14.11 -1.63 -5.38
N TYR A 128 13.46 -1.74 -6.54
CA TYR A 128 14.12 -1.58 -7.83
C TYR A 128 14.75 -0.19 -7.99
N CYS A 129 14.00 0.87 -7.70
CA CYS A 129 14.52 2.23 -7.81
C CYS A 129 15.70 2.49 -6.86
N GLY A 130 15.65 1.95 -5.64
CA GLY A 130 16.74 2.06 -4.67
C GLY A 130 17.96 1.22 -5.07
N TYR A 131 17.75 -0.01 -5.50
CA TYR A 131 18.84 -0.93 -5.86
C TYR A 131 19.69 -0.46 -7.04
N TYR A 132 19.08 0.23 -8.00
CA TYR A 132 19.77 0.79 -9.17
C TYR A 132 20.16 2.26 -9.01
N ALA A 133 20.03 2.84 -7.83
CA ALA A 133 20.54 4.19 -7.55
C ALA A 133 22.08 4.21 -7.68
N LYS A 134 22.60 5.22 -8.38
CA LYS A 134 24.04 5.36 -8.62
C LYS A 134 24.47 6.81 -8.37
N GLY A 135 25.62 6.99 -7.79
CA GLY A 135 26.22 8.29 -7.59
C GLY A 135 26.24 8.73 -6.13
N ASN A 136 25.62 9.85 -5.82
CA ASN A 136 25.66 10.48 -4.50
C ASN A 136 24.29 10.45 -3.79
N SER A 137 24.24 10.99 -2.57
CA SER A 137 23.02 11.06 -1.76
C SER A 137 21.88 11.83 -2.43
N LEU A 138 22.17 12.76 -3.32
CA LEU A 138 21.17 13.48 -4.10
C LEU A 138 20.41 12.52 -5.06
N GLU A 139 21.13 11.60 -5.66
CA GLU A 139 20.54 10.60 -6.55
C GLU A 139 19.66 9.59 -5.78
N VAL A 140 19.99 9.30 -4.52
CA VAL A 140 19.11 8.51 -3.64
C VAL A 140 17.78 9.23 -3.39
N GLY A 141 17.83 10.54 -3.15
CA GLY A 141 16.62 11.36 -3.02
C GLY A 141 15.75 11.35 -4.29
N ARG A 142 16.39 11.46 -5.46
CA ARG A 142 15.70 11.35 -6.75
C ARG A 142 15.11 9.96 -7.01
N ALA A 143 15.84 8.90 -6.65
CA ALA A 143 15.35 7.52 -6.75
C ALA A 143 14.13 7.30 -5.85
N SER A 144 14.14 7.86 -4.65
CA SER A 144 13.02 7.82 -3.71
C SER A 144 11.77 8.50 -4.29
N THR A 145 11.91 9.71 -4.81
CA THR A 145 10.79 10.43 -5.46
C THR A 145 10.28 9.69 -6.68
N ARG A 146 11.18 9.16 -7.51
CA ARG A 146 10.81 8.35 -8.68
C ARG A 146 10.04 7.09 -8.29
N ALA A 147 10.45 6.42 -7.22
CA ALA A 147 9.76 5.25 -6.69
C ALA A 147 8.31 5.57 -6.32
N VAL A 148 8.08 6.69 -5.62
CA VAL A 148 6.72 7.12 -5.23
C VAL A 148 5.86 7.41 -6.46
N VAL A 149 6.37 8.17 -7.42
CA VAL A 149 5.62 8.54 -8.64
C VAL A 149 5.26 7.30 -9.45
N VAL A 150 6.22 6.44 -9.74
CA VAL A 150 6.00 5.22 -10.54
C VAL A 150 5.06 4.26 -9.82
N SER A 151 5.23 4.07 -8.51
CA SER A 151 4.33 3.23 -7.70
C SER A 151 2.90 3.76 -7.73
N SER A 152 2.71 5.07 -7.57
CA SER A 152 1.37 5.69 -7.57
C SER A 152 0.65 5.53 -8.91
N ILE A 153 1.37 5.75 -10.02
CA ILE A 153 0.82 5.55 -11.37
C ILE A 153 0.45 4.07 -11.58
N THR A 154 1.34 3.16 -11.19
CA THR A 154 1.10 1.72 -11.33
C THR A 154 -0.09 1.26 -10.49
N ILE A 155 -0.22 1.76 -9.25
CA ILE A 155 -1.39 1.49 -8.39
C ILE A 155 -2.68 1.92 -9.08
N MET A 156 -2.73 3.12 -9.67
CA MET A 156 -3.94 3.60 -10.35
C MET A 156 -4.33 2.72 -11.52
N ILE A 157 -3.37 2.26 -12.33
CA ILE A 157 -3.62 1.35 -13.44
C ILE A 157 -4.12 -0.01 -12.93
N PHE A 158 -3.41 -0.60 -11.96
CA PHE A 158 -3.82 -1.88 -11.38
C PHE A 158 -5.13 -1.80 -10.60
N ASN A 159 -5.43 -0.66 -10.00
CA ASN A 159 -6.73 -0.41 -9.37
C ASN A 159 -7.87 -0.61 -10.36
N LEU A 160 -7.75 0.00 -11.53
CA LEU A 160 -8.76 -0.11 -12.59
C LEU A 160 -8.88 -1.56 -13.09
N ILE A 161 -7.75 -2.23 -13.32
CA ILE A 161 -7.71 -3.62 -13.79
C ILE A 161 -8.34 -4.57 -12.76
N LEU A 162 -7.92 -4.48 -11.50
CA LEU A 162 -8.43 -5.35 -10.43
C LEU A 162 -9.93 -5.13 -10.18
N THR A 163 -10.36 -3.88 -10.19
CA THR A 163 -11.78 -3.56 -10.03
C THR A 163 -12.61 -4.14 -11.18
N HIS A 164 -12.11 -4.08 -12.40
CA HIS A 164 -12.80 -4.65 -13.55
C HIS A 164 -12.87 -6.17 -13.51
N ILE A 165 -11.76 -6.84 -13.19
CA ILE A 165 -11.68 -8.31 -13.15
C ILE A 165 -12.51 -8.90 -12.00
N MET A 166 -12.48 -8.29 -10.83
CA MET A 166 -13.13 -8.87 -9.65
C MET A 166 -14.61 -8.47 -9.51
N ARG A 167 -15.11 -7.52 -10.30
CA ARG A 167 -16.49 -7.05 -10.25
C ARG A 167 -17.35 -7.59 -11.41
N VAL A 168 -16.74 -8.29 -12.38
CA VAL A 168 -17.41 -9.04 -13.44
C VAL A 168 -17.68 -10.45 -12.96
#